data_35fa4fbbea38e764d4ab24936e5053e1
#
_entry.id   35fa4fbbea38e764d4ab24936e5053e1
#
_cell.length_a   1.000
_cell.length_b   1.000
_cell.length_c   1.000
_cell.angle_alpha   90.00
_cell.angle_beta   90.00
_cell.angle_gamma   90.00
#
_symmetry.space_group_name_H-M   'P 1'
#
loop_
_entity.id
_entity.type
_entity.pdbx_description
1 polymer ?
#
loop_
_entity_poly.entity_id
_entity_poly.type
_entity_poly.pdbx_seq_one_letter_code
_entity_poly.pdbx_strand_id
1 'polypeptide(L)'
;MQQFTKKEIKSSMLRLLQSKPLDSIKVKDIIDDIGISRNTFYYHYHDIYDVLKDIFDDTMAEFNKPKPERFDWEKAFQKMSENSLIKKSIITNIFKSKYSDNIKDYVTNVVGEAVYKRIKAELAAQNKVVDDYDLKIFTTFYKHAITGTFFEWVHNGMKVPPK
;
A
#
# COMPACT_ATOMS: atom_id res chain seq x y z
N MET A 1 -15.52 17.79 -9.24
CA MET A 1 -14.60 18.68 -8.48
C MET A 1 -13.94 17.95 -7.30
N GLN A 2 -14.68 17.23 -6.44
CA GLN A 2 -14.11 16.53 -5.26
C GLN A 2 -13.00 15.49 -5.58
N GLN A 3 -13.18 14.64 -6.60
CA GLN A 3 -12.16 13.66 -7.00
C GLN A 3 -10.88 14.31 -7.55
N PHE A 4 -10.98 15.45 -8.19
CA PHE A 4 -9.82 16.18 -8.69
C PHE A 4 -8.94 16.67 -7.54
N THR A 5 -9.54 17.30 -6.53
CA THR A 5 -8.81 17.81 -5.36
C THR A 5 -8.11 16.68 -4.58
N LYS A 6 -8.78 15.54 -4.36
CA LYS A 6 -8.16 14.37 -3.73
C LYS A 6 -6.94 13.87 -4.52
N LYS A 7 -7.06 13.80 -5.85
CA LYS A 7 -5.96 13.39 -6.72
C LYS A 7 -4.76 14.33 -6.62
N GLU A 8 -4.99 15.65 -6.61
CA GLU A 8 -3.93 16.64 -6.46
C GLU A 8 -3.25 16.55 -5.09
N ILE A 9 -4.00 16.38 -3.99
CA ILE A 9 -3.45 16.18 -2.64
C ILE A 9 -2.56 14.94 -2.61
N LYS A 10 -3.02 13.80 -3.15
CA LYS A 10 -2.24 12.56 -3.23
C LYS A 10 -0.98 12.73 -4.09
N SER A 11 -1.07 13.42 -5.22
CA SER A 11 0.07 13.68 -6.10
C SER A 11 1.11 14.57 -5.41
N SER A 12 0.69 15.61 -4.68
CA SER A 12 1.56 16.48 -3.88
C SER A 12 2.28 15.67 -2.80
N MET A 13 1.55 14.83 -2.04
CA MET A 13 2.13 13.97 -1.02
C MET A 13 3.22 13.07 -1.58
N LEU A 14 3.00 12.45 -2.76
CA LEU A 14 3.98 11.61 -3.42
C LEU A 14 5.22 12.41 -3.87
N ARG A 15 5.05 13.63 -4.42
CA ARG A 15 6.18 14.51 -4.77
C ARG A 15 7.01 14.87 -3.55
N LEU A 16 6.38 15.25 -2.45
CA LEU A 16 7.06 15.59 -1.20
C LEU A 16 7.84 14.40 -0.63
N LEU A 17 7.27 13.20 -0.68
CA LEU A 17 7.91 11.96 -0.24
C LEU A 17 9.12 11.55 -1.10
N GLN A 18 9.25 12.04 -2.32
CA GLN A 18 10.48 11.81 -3.11
C GLN A 18 11.68 12.55 -2.53
N SER A 19 11.47 13.71 -1.90
CA SER A 19 12.53 14.62 -1.49
C SER A 19 12.78 14.69 0.02
N LYS A 20 11.79 14.34 0.86
CA LYS A 20 11.94 14.47 2.31
C LYS A 20 11.23 13.33 3.10
N PRO A 21 11.71 13.01 4.32
CA PRO A 21 11.08 12.01 5.18
C PRO A 21 9.65 12.38 5.53
N LEU A 22 8.80 11.36 5.71
CA LEU A 22 7.38 11.52 6.10
C LEU A 22 7.22 12.39 7.36
N ASP A 23 8.09 12.23 8.36
CA ASP A 23 8.05 13.02 9.61
C ASP A 23 8.25 14.53 9.41
N SER A 24 8.84 14.93 8.28
CA SER A 24 9.08 16.34 7.93
C SER A 24 7.96 16.94 7.10
N ILE A 25 6.99 16.13 6.63
CA ILE A 25 5.87 16.60 5.83
C ILE A 25 4.74 17.06 6.74
N LYS A 26 4.25 18.26 6.49
CA LYS A 26 3.11 18.88 7.20
C LYS A 26 1.97 19.15 6.22
N VAL A 27 0.75 19.26 6.74
CA VAL A 27 -0.41 19.70 5.94
C VAL A 27 -0.12 21.01 5.19
N LYS A 28 0.62 21.93 5.83
CA LYS A 28 1.04 23.19 5.21
C LYS A 28 1.82 22.97 3.92
N ASP A 29 2.74 22.00 3.90
CA ASP A 29 3.55 21.75 2.69
C ASP A 29 2.70 21.33 1.50
N ILE A 30 1.65 20.53 1.75
CA ILE A 30 0.72 20.08 0.71
C ILE A 30 -0.15 21.25 0.20
N ILE A 31 -0.74 22.02 1.13
CA ILE A 31 -1.60 23.15 0.71
C ILE A 31 -0.85 24.23 -0.04
N ASP A 32 0.40 24.50 0.36
CA ASP A 32 1.27 25.48 -0.31
C ASP A 32 1.69 24.96 -1.71
N ASP A 33 1.96 23.65 -1.86
CA ASP A 33 2.38 23.04 -3.13
C ASP A 33 1.28 23.04 -4.20
N ILE A 34 0.01 22.93 -3.81
CA ILE A 34 -1.12 22.84 -4.76
C ILE A 34 -2.09 24.04 -4.71
N GLY A 35 -1.83 25.03 -3.87
CA GLY A 35 -2.59 26.27 -3.83
C GLY A 35 -4.01 26.12 -3.31
N ILE A 36 -4.28 25.20 -2.36
CA ILE A 36 -5.59 25.04 -1.74
C ILE A 36 -5.66 25.67 -0.35
N SER A 37 -6.87 25.93 0.14
CA SER A 37 -7.06 26.39 1.51
C SER A 37 -6.91 25.25 2.53
N ARG A 38 -6.59 25.60 3.78
CA ARG A 38 -6.56 24.63 4.89
C ARG A 38 -7.92 23.95 5.08
N ASN A 39 -9.01 24.70 4.94
CA ASN A 39 -10.37 24.13 5.04
C ASN A 39 -10.64 23.11 3.92
N THR A 40 -10.15 23.38 2.71
CA THR A 40 -10.26 22.44 1.58
C THR A 40 -9.52 21.14 1.88
N PHE A 41 -8.32 21.20 2.47
CA PHE A 41 -7.59 20.00 2.88
C PHE A 41 -8.39 19.19 3.91
N TYR A 42 -8.81 19.83 5.02
CA TYR A 42 -9.52 19.16 6.12
C TYR A 42 -10.94 18.72 5.76
N TYR A 43 -11.51 19.20 4.69
CA TYR A 43 -12.74 18.64 4.12
C TYR A 43 -12.52 17.22 3.55
N HIS A 44 -11.32 16.91 3.08
CA HIS A 44 -11.01 15.65 2.44
C HIS A 44 -10.27 14.64 3.34
N TYR A 45 -9.40 15.13 4.23
CA TYR A 45 -8.51 14.32 5.06
C TYR A 45 -8.32 14.95 6.43
N HIS A 46 -8.24 14.12 7.48
CA HIS A 46 -7.95 14.61 8.84
C HIS A 46 -6.48 15.01 8.99
N ASP A 47 -5.59 14.26 8.38
CA ASP A 47 -4.13 14.48 8.44
C ASP A 47 -3.41 13.88 7.23
N ILE A 48 -2.09 13.94 7.24
CA ILE A 48 -1.24 13.39 6.17
C ILE A 48 -1.27 11.86 6.12
N TYR A 49 -1.62 11.19 7.22
CA TYR A 49 -1.69 9.73 7.26
C TYR A 49 -2.95 9.21 6.56
N ASP A 50 -4.05 9.94 6.65
CA ASP A 50 -5.26 9.63 5.89
C ASP A 50 -4.99 9.73 4.38
N VAL A 51 -4.18 10.72 3.96
CA VAL A 51 -3.73 10.82 2.56
C VAL A 51 -2.91 9.59 2.17
N LEU A 52 -1.98 9.17 3.03
CA LEU A 52 -1.13 8.02 2.78
C LEU A 52 -1.93 6.71 2.69
N LYS A 53 -2.91 6.53 3.58
CA LYS A 53 -3.84 5.38 3.53
C LYS A 53 -4.62 5.36 2.22
N ASP A 54 -5.20 6.48 1.80
CA ASP A 54 -5.96 6.57 0.54
C ASP A 54 -5.08 6.26 -0.68
N ILE A 55 -3.80 6.70 -0.69
CA ILE A 55 -2.82 6.32 -1.73
C ILE A 55 -2.58 4.81 -1.75
N PHE A 56 -2.46 4.20 -0.58
CA PHE A 56 -2.22 2.77 -0.47
C PHE A 56 -3.44 1.95 -0.87
N ASP A 57 -4.63 2.39 -0.46
CA ASP A 57 -5.91 1.76 -0.84
C ASP A 57 -6.13 1.78 -2.36
N ASP A 58 -5.82 2.90 -3.03
CA ASP A 58 -5.84 2.98 -4.50
C ASP A 58 -4.89 1.95 -5.13
N THR A 59 -3.69 1.80 -4.56
CA THR A 59 -2.69 0.84 -5.05
C THR A 59 -3.19 -0.60 -4.89
N MET A 60 -3.81 -0.90 -3.78
CA MET A 60 -4.37 -2.23 -3.51
C MET A 60 -5.65 -2.51 -4.30
N ALA A 61 -6.48 -1.50 -4.55
CA ALA A 61 -7.65 -1.63 -5.41
C ALA A 61 -7.25 -2.01 -6.84
N GLU A 62 -6.17 -1.43 -7.35
CA GLU A 62 -5.64 -1.80 -8.66
C GLU A 62 -5.09 -3.24 -8.68
N PHE A 63 -4.41 -3.65 -7.60
CA PHE A 63 -3.92 -5.02 -7.44
C PHE A 63 -5.06 -6.06 -7.39
N ASN A 64 -6.17 -5.70 -6.74
CA ASN A 64 -7.33 -6.59 -6.52
C ASN A 64 -8.28 -6.69 -7.73
N LYS A 65 -8.05 -5.95 -8.83
CA LYS A 65 -8.88 -6.07 -10.02
C LYS A 65 -8.94 -7.51 -10.50
N PRO A 66 -10.13 -8.04 -10.85
CA PRO A 66 -10.26 -9.37 -11.42
C PRO A 66 -9.39 -9.51 -12.67
N LYS A 67 -8.60 -10.57 -12.72
CA LYS A 67 -7.81 -10.93 -13.91
C LYS A 67 -8.30 -12.27 -14.41
N PRO A 68 -8.46 -12.45 -15.74
CA PRO A 68 -8.96 -13.69 -16.32
C PRO A 68 -7.99 -14.86 -16.15
N GLU A 69 -6.70 -14.58 -15.90
CA GLU A 69 -5.66 -15.58 -15.75
C GLU A 69 -5.58 -16.09 -14.30
N ARG A 70 -5.17 -17.38 -14.15
CA ARG A 70 -4.84 -17.94 -12.86
C ARG A 70 -3.82 -17.05 -12.16
N PHE A 71 -4.06 -16.78 -10.89
CA PHE A 71 -3.19 -15.89 -10.12
C PHE A 71 -1.82 -16.53 -9.90
N ASP A 72 -0.81 -15.83 -10.37
CA ASP A 72 0.59 -16.21 -10.23
C ASP A 72 1.23 -15.32 -9.16
N TRP A 73 1.46 -15.90 -7.99
CA TRP A 73 2.04 -15.19 -6.83
C TRP A 73 3.45 -14.69 -7.10
N GLU A 74 4.24 -15.45 -7.85
CA GLU A 74 5.63 -15.08 -8.19
C GLU A 74 5.64 -13.83 -9.08
N LYS A 75 4.85 -13.83 -10.16
CA LYS A 75 4.71 -12.66 -11.03
C LYS A 75 4.13 -11.45 -10.31
N ALA A 76 3.17 -11.66 -9.39
CA ALA A 76 2.58 -10.58 -8.62
C ALA A 76 3.62 -9.95 -7.69
N PHE A 77 4.43 -10.77 -7.01
CA PHE A 77 5.48 -10.32 -6.12
C PHE A 77 6.62 -9.63 -6.87
N GLN A 78 7.06 -10.20 -8.01
CA GLN A 78 8.05 -9.58 -8.88
C GLN A 78 7.59 -8.20 -9.36
N LYS A 79 6.38 -8.08 -9.88
CA LYS A 79 5.81 -6.80 -10.33
C LYS A 79 5.68 -5.78 -9.21
N MET A 80 5.30 -6.22 -8.00
CA MET A 80 5.27 -5.38 -6.81
C MET A 80 6.67 -4.85 -6.47
N SER A 81 7.69 -5.73 -6.51
CA SER A 81 9.07 -5.37 -6.22
C SER A 81 9.63 -4.37 -7.24
N GLU A 82 9.40 -4.59 -8.55
CA GLU A 82 9.80 -3.68 -9.61
C GLU A 82 9.15 -2.29 -9.46
N ASN A 83 7.84 -2.24 -9.22
CA ASN A 83 7.11 -0.99 -8.97
C ASN A 83 7.63 -0.26 -7.71
N SER A 84 8.03 -1.02 -6.70
CA SER A 84 8.58 -0.49 -5.46
C SER A 84 9.98 0.09 -5.66
N LEU A 85 10.80 -0.50 -6.53
CA LEU A 85 12.12 0.03 -6.89
C LEU A 85 12.02 1.41 -7.55
N ILE A 86 11.05 1.61 -8.44
CA ILE A 86 10.78 2.91 -9.08
C ILE A 86 10.43 3.97 -8.03
N LYS A 87 9.76 3.55 -6.96
CA LYS A 87 9.33 4.41 -5.85
C LYS A 87 10.21 4.31 -4.61
N LYS A 88 11.45 3.85 -4.76
CA LYS A 88 12.36 3.52 -3.65
C LYS A 88 12.50 4.65 -2.63
N SER A 89 12.69 5.89 -3.08
CA SER A 89 12.82 7.05 -2.19
C SER A 89 11.56 7.25 -1.35
N ILE A 90 10.38 7.17 -1.97
CA ILE A 90 9.09 7.30 -1.32
C ILE A 90 8.93 6.23 -0.23
N ILE A 91 9.14 4.95 -0.59
CA ILE A 91 9.01 3.81 0.32
C ILE A 91 10.01 3.95 1.49
N THR A 92 11.25 4.27 1.20
CA THR A 92 12.26 4.47 2.23
C THR A 92 11.88 5.60 3.19
N ASN A 93 11.39 6.74 2.67
CA ASN A 93 10.98 7.88 3.48
C ASN A 93 9.72 7.63 4.32
N ILE A 94 8.85 6.71 3.88
CA ILE A 94 7.70 6.25 4.65
C ILE A 94 8.15 5.32 5.78
N PHE A 95 8.89 4.26 5.46
CA PHE A 95 9.23 3.21 6.44
C PHE A 95 10.37 3.58 7.40
N LYS A 96 11.10 4.67 7.18
CA LYS A 96 12.04 5.25 8.15
C LYS A 96 11.38 6.23 9.13
N SER A 97 10.10 6.51 9.00
CA SER A 97 9.39 7.42 9.89
C SER A 97 9.12 6.80 11.27
N LYS A 98 8.87 7.63 12.27
CA LYS A 98 8.43 7.20 13.61
C LYS A 98 7.10 6.44 13.61
N TYR A 99 6.34 6.51 12.52
CA TYR A 99 5.07 5.81 12.33
C TYR A 99 5.20 4.51 11.55
N SER A 100 6.44 4.07 11.30
CA SER A 100 6.76 2.87 10.52
C SER A 100 5.95 1.65 10.96
N ASP A 101 5.83 1.41 12.26
CA ASP A 101 5.15 0.22 12.78
C ASP A 101 3.63 0.28 12.54
N ASN A 102 2.99 1.43 12.79
CA ASN A 102 1.58 1.62 12.45
C ASN A 102 1.30 1.43 10.95
N ILE A 103 2.22 1.89 10.10
CA ILE A 103 2.12 1.74 8.65
C ILE A 103 2.30 0.27 8.25
N LYS A 104 3.25 -0.46 8.86
CA LYS A 104 3.43 -1.90 8.63
C LYS A 104 2.20 -2.69 9.03
N ASP A 105 1.60 -2.39 10.17
CA ASP A 105 0.37 -3.04 10.65
C ASP A 105 -0.78 -2.78 9.67
N TYR A 106 -0.96 -1.54 9.24
CA TYR A 106 -1.97 -1.18 8.25
C TYR A 106 -1.75 -1.93 6.93
N VAL A 107 -0.53 -1.90 6.39
CA VAL A 107 -0.17 -2.62 5.15
C VAL A 107 -0.41 -4.12 5.28
N THR A 108 -0.02 -4.72 6.41
CA THR A 108 -0.23 -6.15 6.68
C THR A 108 -1.71 -6.52 6.70
N ASN A 109 -2.56 -5.66 7.27
CA ASN A 109 -4.01 -5.90 7.30
C ASN A 109 -4.63 -5.78 5.91
N VAL A 110 -4.29 -4.76 5.14
CA VAL A 110 -4.82 -4.57 3.78
C VAL A 110 -4.35 -5.69 2.84
N VAL A 111 -3.09 -6.11 2.95
CA VAL A 111 -2.58 -7.28 2.21
C VAL A 111 -3.31 -8.56 2.65
N GLY A 112 -3.60 -8.71 3.95
CA GLY A 112 -4.38 -9.84 4.47
C GLY A 112 -5.77 -9.92 3.84
N GLU A 113 -6.49 -8.80 3.74
CA GLU A 113 -7.79 -8.73 3.07
C GLU A 113 -7.70 -9.13 1.58
N ALA A 114 -6.66 -8.66 0.89
CA ALA A 114 -6.43 -9.01 -0.50
C ALA A 114 -6.14 -10.50 -0.69
N VAL A 115 -5.31 -11.07 0.17
CA VAL A 115 -4.98 -12.50 0.20
C VAL A 115 -6.22 -13.34 0.48
N TYR A 116 -7.01 -12.97 1.50
CA TYR A 116 -8.25 -13.66 1.84
C TYR A 116 -9.22 -13.72 0.65
N LYS A 117 -9.51 -12.55 0.06
CA LYS A 117 -10.41 -12.46 -1.12
C LYS A 117 -9.90 -13.30 -2.27
N ARG A 118 -8.60 -13.32 -2.49
CA ARG A 118 -7.97 -14.07 -3.59
C ARG A 118 -8.04 -15.57 -3.37
N ILE A 119 -7.71 -16.07 -2.17
CA ILE A 119 -7.80 -17.50 -1.84
C ILE A 119 -9.26 -17.94 -1.99
N LYS A 120 -10.21 -17.19 -1.46
CA LYS A 120 -11.64 -17.50 -1.56
C LYS A 120 -12.13 -17.58 -3.01
N ALA A 121 -11.70 -16.64 -3.87
CA ALA A 121 -12.04 -16.66 -5.28
C ALA A 121 -11.44 -17.89 -6.01
N GLU A 122 -10.20 -18.26 -5.70
CA GLU A 122 -9.53 -19.42 -6.30
C GLU A 122 -10.19 -20.75 -5.87
N LEU A 123 -10.56 -20.87 -4.59
CA LEU A 123 -11.30 -22.03 -4.09
C LEU A 123 -12.66 -22.18 -4.76
N ALA A 124 -13.40 -21.07 -4.91
CA ALA A 124 -14.69 -21.04 -5.60
C ALA A 124 -14.56 -21.48 -7.06
N ALA A 125 -13.53 -21.00 -7.77
CA ALA A 125 -13.27 -21.35 -9.17
C ALA A 125 -12.94 -22.85 -9.34
N GLN A 126 -12.39 -23.49 -8.30
CA GLN A 126 -12.07 -24.93 -8.29
C GLN A 126 -13.19 -25.80 -7.68
N ASN A 127 -14.34 -25.23 -7.31
CA ASN A 127 -15.42 -25.88 -6.57
C ASN A 127 -14.93 -26.58 -5.27
N LYS A 128 -13.91 -25.99 -4.61
CA LYS A 128 -13.37 -26.49 -3.35
C LYS A 128 -13.98 -25.75 -2.17
N VAL A 129 -14.36 -26.50 -1.16
CA VAL A 129 -14.82 -25.96 0.13
C VAL A 129 -13.70 -26.20 1.15
N VAL A 130 -13.31 -25.11 1.82
CA VAL A 130 -12.36 -25.12 2.93
C VAL A 130 -13.07 -24.47 4.11
N ASP A 131 -12.87 -24.99 5.32
CA ASP A 131 -13.50 -24.40 6.47
C ASP A 131 -12.91 -23.01 6.80
N ASP A 132 -13.66 -22.20 7.54
CA ASP A 132 -13.27 -20.82 7.84
C ASP A 132 -12.00 -20.75 8.72
N TYR A 133 -11.73 -21.76 9.52
CA TYR A 133 -10.53 -21.82 10.37
C TYR A 133 -9.27 -22.01 9.52
N ASP A 134 -9.28 -23.00 8.62
CA ASP A 134 -8.17 -23.26 7.70
C ASP A 134 -7.93 -22.07 6.78
N LEU A 135 -9.00 -21.46 6.25
CA LEU A 135 -8.90 -20.26 5.41
C LEU A 135 -8.23 -19.10 6.16
N LYS A 136 -8.55 -18.94 7.45
CA LYS A 136 -7.94 -17.91 8.31
C LYS A 136 -6.47 -18.20 8.58
N ILE A 137 -6.09 -19.47 8.79
CA ILE A 137 -4.69 -19.88 8.98
C ILE A 137 -3.88 -19.59 7.71
N PHE A 138 -4.36 -20.04 6.55
CA PHE A 138 -3.69 -19.81 5.27
C PHE A 138 -3.54 -18.30 4.98
N THR A 139 -4.60 -17.54 5.20
CA THR A 139 -4.55 -16.07 5.03
C THR A 139 -3.50 -15.44 5.93
N THR A 140 -3.46 -15.86 7.20
CA THR A 140 -2.48 -15.34 8.17
C THR A 140 -1.05 -15.70 7.77
N PHE A 141 -0.81 -16.94 7.36
CA PHE A 141 0.50 -17.38 6.88
C PHE A 141 0.98 -16.55 5.67
N TYR A 142 0.15 -16.47 4.63
CA TYR A 142 0.54 -15.79 3.41
C TYR A 142 0.69 -14.27 3.59
N LYS A 143 -0.18 -13.61 4.36
CA LYS A 143 -0.03 -12.17 4.60
C LYS A 143 1.29 -11.84 5.28
N HIS A 144 1.69 -12.63 6.29
CA HIS A 144 2.95 -12.40 7.00
C HIS A 144 4.18 -12.80 6.17
N ALA A 145 4.09 -13.87 5.39
CA ALA A 145 5.15 -14.25 4.46
C ALA A 145 5.41 -13.14 3.43
N ILE A 146 4.36 -12.62 2.78
CA ILE A 146 4.46 -11.56 1.77
C ILE A 146 4.97 -10.25 2.39
N THR A 147 4.31 -9.79 3.46
CA THR A 147 4.66 -8.49 4.05
C THR A 147 5.98 -8.53 4.80
N GLY A 148 6.29 -9.63 5.49
CA GLY A 148 7.57 -9.84 6.17
C GLY A 148 8.74 -9.80 5.20
N THR A 149 8.67 -10.56 4.11
CA THR A 149 9.70 -10.54 3.06
C THR A 149 9.86 -9.15 2.43
N PHE A 150 8.74 -8.46 2.19
CA PHE A 150 8.77 -7.10 1.65
C PHE A 150 9.43 -6.11 2.62
N PHE A 151 9.04 -6.12 3.90
CA PHE A 151 9.60 -5.21 4.90
C PHE A 151 11.08 -5.48 5.17
N GLU A 152 11.49 -6.75 5.20
CA GLU A 152 12.89 -7.12 5.30
C GLU A 152 13.70 -6.60 4.10
N TRP A 153 13.18 -6.76 2.90
CA TRP A 153 13.81 -6.21 1.69
C TRP A 153 13.93 -4.68 1.74
N VAL A 154 12.90 -3.97 2.18
CA VAL A 154 12.93 -2.51 2.38
C VAL A 154 13.98 -2.13 3.44
N HIS A 155 14.03 -2.85 4.57
CA HIS A 155 15.00 -2.65 5.64
C HIS A 155 16.44 -2.82 5.14
N ASN A 156 16.68 -3.80 4.30
CA ASN A 156 17.99 -4.09 3.67
C ASN A 156 18.31 -3.15 2.48
N GLY A 157 17.55 -2.07 2.31
CA GLY A 157 17.80 -1.01 1.35
C GLY A 157 17.41 -1.33 -0.08
N MET A 158 16.53 -2.31 -0.32
CA MET A 158 15.97 -2.65 -1.63
C MET A 158 17.06 -2.87 -2.70
N LYS A 159 18.15 -3.60 -2.36
CA LYS A 159 19.33 -3.74 -3.23
C LYS A 159 19.14 -4.78 -4.32
N VAL A 160 18.48 -5.88 -4.00
CA VAL A 160 18.19 -6.99 -4.93
C VAL A 160 16.68 -7.26 -4.84
N PRO A 161 15.95 -7.28 -5.97
CA PRO A 161 14.55 -7.70 -5.91
C PRO A 161 14.49 -9.13 -5.39
N PRO A 162 13.54 -9.47 -4.53
CA PRO A 162 13.28 -10.86 -4.18
C PRO A 162 12.93 -11.62 -5.46
N LYS A 163 13.63 -12.71 -5.69
CA LYS A 163 13.40 -13.62 -6.83
C LYS A 163 12.28 -14.59 -6.48
#